data_93b8521a5d4fd66bc90224494376f557
#
_entry.id   93b8521a5d4fd66bc90224494376f557
#
_cell.length_a   1.000
_cell.length_b   1.000
_cell.length_c   1.000
_cell.angle_alpha   90.00
_cell.angle_beta   90.00
_cell.angle_gamma   90.00
#
_symmetry.space_group_name_H-M   'P 1'
#
loop_
_entity.id
_entity.type
_entity.pdbx_description
1 polymer ?
#
loop_
_entity_poly.entity_id
_entity_poly.type
_entity_poly.pdbx_seq_one_letter_code
_entity_poly.pdbx_strand_id
1 'polypeptide(L)'
;MKFLFTTLILAISLTGCDVQANKVSGESQGVNLDLSKIDNVVKSKDNNEKTKYFNALLVEAESNNPIAQNLVGVVFENGYLNQKKDIKKSIYWYEKAIKNNNGVAENNMGSLYAHGNGVKQDYEKAYNYYKSAMSKNVPEAINSIGFMYFNGFYLEKNLKKACEYYEKSAILDYGLGAANTANCYYEGWGGIKDKDKYFDYSLKAAEKNYAPSQFNVAVMYKKGEVVDKSIEKSVYWYKKAIENSEPRAAYNLASLYEKGEGVKQDFDLAYAYYTLAKEFGLDVAQKKLLELDSKVVKENIRILKNGDNIQIAIDDPSSKWEIMDEEDYLKKNGR
;
A
#
# COMPACT_ATOMS: atom_id res chain seq x y z
N MET A 1 12.75 -20.01 -13.61
CA MET A 1 12.34 -18.63 -13.81
C MET A 1 12.59 -17.93 -12.47
N LYS A 2 13.69 -17.16 -12.39
CA LYS A 2 14.09 -16.49 -11.14
C LYS A 2 13.14 -15.31 -10.94
N PHE A 3 12.26 -15.40 -9.93
CA PHE A 3 11.57 -14.23 -9.42
C PHE A 3 12.61 -13.32 -8.79
N LEU A 4 12.91 -12.22 -9.46
CA LEU A 4 13.61 -11.10 -8.88
C LEU A 4 12.79 -10.63 -7.68
N PHE A 5 13.34 -10.83 -6.49
CA PHE A 5 12.96 -10.09 -5.31
C PHE A 5 13.34 -8.62 -5.54
N THR A 6 12.48 -7.89 -6.22
CA THR A 6 12.45 -6.46 -6.01
C THR A 6 12.05 -6.28 -4.56
N THR A 7 12.96 -5.75 -3.78
CA THR A 7 12.69 -5.17 -2.48
C THR A 7 11.50 -4.26 -2.63
N LEU A 8 10.31 -4.83 -2.40
CA LEU A 8 9.12 -4.08 -2.16
C LEU A 8 9.42 -3.33 -0.87
N ILE A 9 9.83 -2.06 -1.02
CA ILE A 9 9.72 -1.11 0.07
C ILE A 9 8.23 -1.14 0.37
N LEU A 10 7.86 -1.98 1.36
CA LEU A 10 6.57 -1.84 2.00
C LEU A 10 6.55 -0.37 2.45
N ALA A 11 5.87 0.47 1.70
CA ALA A 11 5.21 1.59 2.32
C ALA A 11 4.26 0.92 3.32
N ILE A 12 4.78 0.68 4.53
CA ILE A 12 3.95 0.39 5.67
C ILE A 12 3.11 1.66 5.78
N SER A 13 1.90 1.63 5.23
CA SER A 13 0.91 2.58 5.65
C SER A 13 0.83 2.36 7.16
N LEU A 14 1.30 3.32 7.92
CA LEU A 14 1.16 3.34 9.38
C LEU A 14 -0.33 3.25 9.78
N THR A 15 -1.23 3.37 8.81
CA THR A 15 -2.69 3.29 8.87
C THR A 15 -3.28 1.89 8.85
N GLY A 16 -2.49 0.81 8.93
CA GLY A 16 -3.01 -0.56 9.12
C GLY A 16 -3.75 -0.77 10.44
N CYS A 17 -3.80 0.24 11.30
CA CYS A 17 -4.70 0.31 12.43
C CYS A 17 -5.77 1.35 12.14
N ASP A 18 -7.00 0.92 11.81
CA ASP A 18 -8.17 1.69 12.20
C ASP A 18 -8.07 1.88 13.72
N VAL A 19 -7.43 2.97 14.13
CA VAL A 19 -7.47 3.43 15.50
C VAL A 19 -8.91 3.87 15.72
N GLN A 20 -9.78 2.89 16.03
CA GLN A 20 -10.98 3.24 16.76
C GLN A 20 -10.48 3.97 18.01
N ALA A 21 -10.56 5.29 17.94
CA ALA A 21 -10.25 6.18 19.04
C ALA A 21 -11.20 5.85 20.18
N ASN A 22 -10.90 4.81 20.94
CA ASN A 22 -11.42 4.67 22.27
C ASN A 22 -10.86 5.86 23.05
N LYS A 23 -11.71 6.88 23.24
CA LYS A 23 -11.50 7.91 24.24
C LYS A 23 -11.34 7.21 25.58
N VAL A 24 -10.11 6.89 25.92
CA VAL A 24 -9.75 6.59 27.30
C VAL A 24 -9.70 7.93 28.00
N SER A 25 -10.77 8.28 28.70
CA SER A 25 -10.83 9.38 29.65
C SER A 25 -9.99 9.00 30.88
N GLY A 26 -8.72 9.33 30.83
CA GLY A 26 -7.82 9.36 31.95
C GLY A 26 -7.23 10.76 32.02
N GLU A 27 -7.60 11.55 33.03
CA GLU A 27 -7.01 12.85 33.32
C GLU A 27 -5.53 12.68 33.71
N SER A 28 -4.64 12.71 32.69
CA SER A 28 -3.26 13.06 32.87
C SER A 28 -3.05 14.39 32.12
N GLN A 29 -2.36 15.34 32.77
CA GLN A 29 -1.95 16.62 32.16
C GLN A 29 -0.93 16.35 31.05
N GLY A 30 -1.34 15.66 29.98
CA GLY A 30 -0.55 15.32 28.82
C GLY A 30 -1.11 16.05 27.59
N VAL A 31 -0.25 16.55 26.76
CA VAL A 31 -0.59 17.06 25.43
C VAL A 31 -1.39 15.96 24.73
N ASN A 32 -2.65 16.24 24.41
CA ASN A 32 -3.54 15.29 23.72
C ASN A 32 -3.02 15.07 22.30
N LEU A 33 -2.09 14.10 22.14
CA LEU A 33 -1.45 13.80 20.89
C LEU A 33 -2.41 12.96 20.03
N ASP A 34 -2.78 13.50 18.89
CA ASP A 34 -3.55 12.77 17.88
C ASP A 34 -2.61 11.79 17.13
N LEU A 35 -2.60 10.53 17.56
CA LEU A 35 -1.76 9.49 16.98
C LEU A 35 -2.12 9.18 15.53
N SER A 36 -3.34 9.51 15.07
CA SER A 36 -3.77 9.32 13.68
C SER A 36 -3.04 10.22 12.67
N LYS A 37 -2.42 11.30 13.14
CA LYS A 37 -1.68 12.26 12.30
C LYS A 37 -0.27 11.83 11.96
N ILE A 38 0.24 10.72 12.50
CA ILE A 38 1.66 10.34 12.34
C ILE A 38 2.08 10.24 10.87
N ASP A 39 1.24 9.69 10.00
CA ASP A 39 1.55 9.55 8.58
C ASP A 39 1.75 10.90 7.90
N ASN A 40 0.88 11.87 8.19
CA ASN A 40 0.96 13.21 7.64
C ASN A 40 2.23 13.92 8.14
N VAL A 41 2.54 13.79 9.43
CA VAL A 41 3.73 14.42 10.01
C VAL A 41 5.01 13.77 9.48
N VAL A 42 5.04 12.45 9.28
CA VAL A 42 6.19 11.76 8.66
C VAL A 42 6.44 12.27 7.24
N LYS A 43 5.39 12.50 6.45
CA LYS A 43 5.46 13.05 5.08
C LYS A 43 5.73 14.56 5.05
N SER A 44 5.49 15.29 6.13
CA SER A 44 5.72 16.74 6.22
C SER A 44 7.16 17.12 5.89
N LYS A 45 7.37 18.31 5.29
CA LYS A 45 8.70 18.89 5.07
C LYS A 45 9.18 19.73 6.25
N ASP A 46 8.31 20.01 7.23
CA ASP A 46 8.65 20.79 8.41
C ASP A 46 9.35 19.95 9.48
N ASN A 47 10.65 20.17 9.61
CA ASN A 47 11.46 19.47 10.61
C ASN A 47 11.11 19.86 12.06
N ASN A 48 10.60 21.07 12.29
CA ASN A 48 10.18 21.50 13.62
C ASN A 48 8.91 20.77 14.03
N GLU A 49 7.94 20.63 13.10
CA GLU A 49 6.74 19.84 13.30
C GLU A 49 7.09 18.38 13.64
N LYS A 50 7.97 17.75 12.85
CA LYS A 50 8.44 16.37 13.11
C LYS A 50 9.06 16.22 14.50
N THR A 51 9.93 17.13 14.89
CA THR A 51 10.59 17.10 16.19
C THR A 51 9.61 17.28 17.33
N LYS A 52 8.69 18.26 17.20
CA LYS A 52 7.65 18.51 18.20
C LYS A 52 6.73 17.29 18.38
N TYR A 53 6.30 16.69 17.26
CA TYR A 53 5.45 15.51 17.29
C TYR A 53 6.17 14.32 17.93
N PHE A 54 7.43 14.07 17.57
CA PHE A 54 8.23 12.99 18.18
C PHE A 54 8.38 13.14 19.68
N ASN A 55 8.67 14.36 20.18
CA ASN A 55 8.80 14.61 21.61
C ASN A 55 7.47 14.34 22.35
N ALA A 56 6.35 14.76 21.80
CA ALA A 56 5.04 14.48 22.35
C ALA A 56 4.72 12.96 22.32
N LEU A 57 5.04 12.27 21.23
CA LEU A 57 4.90 10.82 21.10
C LEU A 57 5.72 10.06 22.15
N LEU A 58 6.94 10.55 22.43
CA LEU A 58 7.83 9.95 23.44
C LEU A 58 7.25 10.09 24.84
N VAL A 59 6.68 11.24 25.19
CA VAL A 59 5.98 11.45 26.48
C VAL A 59 4.83 10.46 26.66
N GLU A 60 4.00 10.28 25.63
CA GLU A 60 2.91 9.29 25.65
C GLU A 60 3.44 7.86 25.81
N ALA A 61 4.53 7.52 25.13
CA ALA A 61 5.14 6.19 25.23
C ALA A 61 5.74 5.93 26.63
N GLU A 62 6.34 6.94 27.26
CA GLU A 62 6.86 6.88 28.63
C GLU A 62 5.76 6.77 29.66
N SER A 63 4.57 7.28 29.37
CA SER A 63 3.34 7.12 30.16
C SER A 63 2.67 5.73 30.03
N ASN A 64 3.38 4.75 29.45
CA ASN A 64 2.94 3.39 29.19
C ASN A 64 1.78 3.23 28.19
N ASN A 65 1.55 4.21 27.32
CA ASN A 65 0.62 4.05 26.20
C ASN A 65 1.19 3.02 25.18
N PRO A 66 0.55 1.83 25.02
CA PRO A 66 1.11 0.76 24.18
C PRO A 66 1.14 1.10 22.70
N ILE A 67 0.22 1.94 22.22
CA ILE A 67 0.19 2.41 20.83
C ILE A 67 1.38 3.36 20.60
N ALA A 68 1.57 4.32 21.49
CA ALA A 68 2.69 5.26 21.39
C ALA A 68 4.05 4.52 21.48
N GLN A 69 4.17 3.53 22.37
CA GLN A 69 5.37 2.69 22.47
C GLN A 69 5.65 1.96 21.15
N ASN A 70 4.65 1.34 20.55
CA ASN A 70 4.80 0.70 19.24
C ASN A 70 5.24 1.72 18.16
N LEU A 71 4.60 2.90 18.11
CA LEU A 71 4.94 3.94 17.13
C LEU A 71 6.36 4.48 17.31
N VAL A 72 6.84 4.67 18.56
CA VAL A 72 8.26 5.03 18.80
C VAL A 72 9.18 3.93 18.30
N GLY A 73 8.82 2.66 18.48
CA GLY A 73 9.54 1.53 17.91
C GLY A 73 9.65 1.63 16.39
N VAL A 74 8.53 1.90 15.68
CA VAL A 74 8.49 2.11 14.23
C VAL A 74 9.34 3.31 13.79
N VAL A 75 9.29 4.41 14.55
CA VAL A 75 10.11 5.59 14.26
C VAL A 75 11.62 5.25 14.28
N PHE A 76 12.10 4.52 15.26
CA PHE A 76 13.51 4.10 15.32
C PHE A 76 13.84 3.00 14.31
N GLU A 77 12.91 2.10 13.98
CA GLU A 77 13.16 1.08 12.95
C GLU A 77 13.43 1.71 11.58
N ASN A 78 12.72 2.78 11.24
CA ASN A 78 12.75 3.38 9.90
C ASN A 78 13.55 4.69 9.83
N GLY A 79 13.84 5.32 10.95
CA GLY A 79 14.50 6.63 10.98
C GLY A 79 13.53 7.77 10.64
N TYR A 80 12.27 7.69 11.05
CA TYR A 80 11.28 8.75 10.83
C TYR A 80 11.39 9.91 11.83
N LEU A 81 10.62 10.97 11.60
CA LEU A 81 10.49 12.12 12.51
C LEU A 81 11.85 12.71 12.96
N ASN A 82 12.79 12.85 12.02
CA ASN A 82 14.16 13.34 12.25
C ASN A 82 15.01 12.43 13.16
N GLN A 83 14.56 11.21 13.47
CA GLN A 83 15.37 10.26 14.22
C GLN A 83 16.28 9.47 13.29
N LYS A 84 17.44 9.07 13.79
CA LYS A 84 18.29 8.10 13.10
C LYS A 84 17.74 6.69 13.30
N LYS A 85 17.85 5.86 12.26
CA LYS A 85 17.54 4.43 12.36
C LYS A 85 18.36 3.78 13.47
N ASP A 86 17.66 3.14 14.42
CA ASP A 86 18.26 2.45 15.58
C ASP A 86 17.41 1.25 15.97
N ILE A 87 17.77 0.09 15.43
CA ILE A 87 17.01 -1.15 15.65
C ILE A 87 17.02 -1.59 17.11
N LYS A 88 18.08 -1.29 17.86
CA LYS A 88 18.12 -1.64 19.30
C LYS A 88 17.09 -0.84 20.10
N LYS A 89 16.95 0.45 19.80
CA LYS A 89 15.89 1.27 20.39
C LYS A 89 14.50 0.83 19.92
N SER A 90 14.37 0.46 18.65
CA SER A 90 13.11 -0.08 18.12
C SER A 90 12.68 -1.33 18.90
N ILE A 91 13.56 -2.32 19.06
CA ILE A 91 13.29 -3.54 19.83
C ILE A 91 12.89 -3.21 21.27
N TYR A 92 13.64 -2.33 21.95
CA TYR A 92 13.32 -1.90 23.32
C TYR A 92 11.90 -1.36 23.45
N TRP A 93 11.47 -0.53 22.51
CA TRP A 93 10.14 0.06 22.53
C TRP A 93 9.04 -0.95 22.14
N TYR A 94 9.31 -1.85 21.20
CA TYR A 94 8.40 -2.96 20.90
C TYR A 94 8.22 -3.90 22.11
N GLU A 95 9.28 -4.24 22.82
CA GLU A 95 9.21 -5.04 24.03
C GLU A 95 8.35 -4.38 25.13
N LYS A 96 8.46 -3.06 25.28
CA LYS A 96 7.60 -2.29 26.20
C LYS A 96 6.13 -2.37 25.74
N ALA A 97 5.85 -2.15 24.47
CA ALA A 97 4.51 -2.24 23.91
C ALA A 97 3.91 -3.64 24.07
N ILE A 98 4.71 -4.69 23.88
CA ILE A 98 4.29 -6.10 24.07
C ILE A 98 3.95 -6.37 25.55
N LYS A 99 4.74 -5.88 26.51
CA LYS A 99 4.42 -5.98 27.94
C LYS A 99 3.09 -5.32 28.27
N ASN A 100 2.72 -4.27 27.53
CA ASN A 100 1.43 -3.57 27.63
C ASN A 100 0.39 -4.12 26.63
N ASN A 101 0.53 -5.39 26.23
CA ASN A 101 -0.43 -6.16 25.44
C ASN A 101 -0.68 -5.64 24.01
N ASN A 102 0.29 -4.99 23.36
CA ASN A 102 0.16 -4.51 21.98
C ASN A 102 0.47 -5.62 20.96
N GLY A 103 -0.56 -6.11 20.26
CA GLY A 103 -0.41 -7.15 19.24
C GLY A 103 0.31 -6.70 17.97
N VAL A 104 0.22 -5.41 17.62
CA VAL A 104 0.95 -4.86 16.45
C VAL A 104 2.45 -4.88 16.71
N ALA A 105 2.89 -4.56 17.94
CA ALA A 105 4.29 -4.67 18.33
C ALA A 105 4.80 -6.12 18.28
N GLU A 106 3.94 -7.10 18.63
CA GLU A 106 4.28 -8.52 18.46
C GLU A 106 4.49 -8.86 16.98
N ASN A 107 3.59 -8.40 16.09
CA ASN A 107 3.77 -8.58 14.65
C ASN A 107 5.08 -7.96 14.16
N ASN A 108 5.42 -6.75 14.60
CA ASN A 108 6.65 -6.07 14.21
C ASN A 108 7.89 -6.82 14.71
N MET A 109 7.90 -7.31 15.96
CA MET A 109 8.96 -8.19 16.44
C MET A 109 9.07 -9.48 15.64
N GLY A 110 7.93 -10.10 15.28
CA GLY A 110 7.90 -11.25 14.37
C GLY A 110 8.57 -10.94 13.04
N SER A 111 8.30 -9.77 12.46
CA SER A 111 8.94 -9.31 11.22
C SER A 111 10.45 -9.12 11.37
N LEU A 112 10.94 -8.53 12.47
CA LEU A 112 12.38 -8.39 12.73
C LEU A 112 13.08 -9.75 12.75
N TYR A 113 12.50 -10.76 13.41
CA TYR A 113 13.04 -12.12 13.42
C TYR A 113 12.93 -12.83 12.08
N ALA A 114 11.82 -12.67 11.35
CA ALA A 114 11.64 -13.28 10.03
C ALA A 114 12.67 -12.80 9.00
N HIS A 115 13.07 -11.53 9.08
CA HIS A 115 14.02 -10.93 8.14
C HIS A 115 15.45 -10.85 8.67
N GLY A 116 15.68 -11.10 9.96
CA GLY A 116 16.99 -10.92 10.58
C GLY A 116 17.40 -9.44 10.69
N ASN A 117 16.43 -8.53 10.83
CA ASN A 117 16.70 -7.09 10.90
C ASN A 117 17.08 -6.70 12.33
N GLY A 118 18.37 -6.51 12.58
CA GLY A 118 18.94 -6.17 13.90
C GLY A 118 18.98 -7.32 14.91
N VAL A 119 18.47 -8.48 14.53
CA VAL A 119 18.51 -9.75 15.27
C VAL A 119 18.93 -10.86 14.33
N LYS A 120 19.42 -11.99 14.86
CA LYS A 120 19.65 -13.18 14.04
C LYS A 120 18.29 -13.67 13.51
N GLN A 121 18.21 -13.97 12.19
CA GLN A 121 17.01 -14.54 11.59
C GLN A 121 16.58 -15.84 12.32
N ASP A 122 15.29 -15.89 12.68
CA ASP A 122 14.73 -17.00 13.43
C ASP A 122 13.24 -17.13 13.11
N TYR A 123 12.90 -18.05 12.21
CA TYR A 123 11.52 -18.26 11.78
C TYR A 123 10.61 -18.86 12.87
N GLU A 124 11.17 -19.62 13.82
CA GLU A 124 10.40 -20.14 14.95
C GLU A 124 9.96 -19.02 15.88
N LYS A 125 10.89 -18.12 16.24
CA LYS A 125 10.54 -16.93 17.03
C LYS A 125 9.57 -16.03 16.28
N ALA A 126 9.78 -15.81 14.98
CA ALA A 126 8.86 -15.03 14.16
C ALA A 126 7.44 -15.63 14.21
N TYR A 127 7.31 -16.95 14.02
CA TYR A 127 6.03 -17.63 14.11
C TYR A 127 5.35 -17.47 15.47
N ASN A 128 6.11 -17.61 16.57
CA ASN A 128 5.57 -17.46 17.92
C ASN A 128 5.03 -16.05 18.17
N TYR A 129 5.75 -14.99 17.72
CA TYR A 129 5.28 -13.62 17.77
C TYR A 129 4.03 -13.39 16.91
N TYR A 130 4.02 -13.87 15.66
CA TYR A 130 2.85 -13.78 14.78
C TYR A 130 1.65 -14.51 15.35
N LYS A 131 1.85 -15.70 15.94
CA LYS A 131 0.78 -16.46 16.59
C LYS A 131 0.18 -15.72 17.78
N SER A 132 1.00 -15.06 18.59
CA SER A 132 0.55 -14.21 19.68
C SER A 132 -0.24 -13.01 19.15
N ALA A 133 0.27 -12.30 18.15
CA ALA A 133 -0.41 -11.18 17.50
C ALA A 133 -1.75 -11.61 16.85
N MET A 134 -1.78 -12.79 16.20
CA MET A 134 -3.00 -13.37 15.63
C MET A 134 -4.08 -13.60 16.70
N SER A 135 -3.72 -14.03 17.90
CA SER A 135 -4.68 -14.22 19.00
C SER A 135 -5.37 -12.91 19.44
N LYS A 136 -4.78 -11.78 19.04
CA LYS A 136 -5.30 -10.41 19.24
C LYS A 136 -5.95 -9.83 17.98
N ASN A 137 -6.25 -10.68 16.99
CA ASN A 137 -6.86 -10.32 15.71
C ASN A 137 -6.03 -9.30 14.88
N VAL A 138 -4.70 -9.34 14.97
CA VAL A 138 -3.82 -8.51 14.12
C VAL A 138 -3.78 -9.12 12.71
N PRO A 139 -4.38 -8.48 11.70
CA PRO A 139 -4.55 -9.09 10.38
C PRO A 139 -3.22 -9.25 9.61
N GLU A 140 -2.24 -8.37 9.86
CA GLU A 140 -0.89 -8.47 9.31
C GLU A 140 -0.19 -9.76 9.77
N ALA A 141 -0.33 -10.10 11.05
CA ALA A 141 0.25 -11.32 11.61
C ALA A 141 -0.39 -12.59 11.02
N ILE A 142 -1.71 -12.54 10.81
CA ILE A 142 -2.45 -13.63 10.15
C ILE A 142 -1.93 -13.82 8.72
N ASN A 143 -1.78 -12.73 7.97
CA ASN A 143 -1.19 -12.76 6.63
C ASN A 143 0.25 -13.30 6.65
N SER A 144 1.06 -12.90 7.63
CA SER A 144 2.45 -13.36 7.79
C SER A 144 2.53 -14.88 8.05
N ILE A 145 1.61 -15.45 8.84
CA ILE A 145 1.50 -16.90 9.02
C ILE A 145 1.12 -17.58 7.70
N GLY A 146 0.18 -16.99 6.94
CA GLY A 146 -0.14 -17.45 5.59
C GLY A 146 1.10 -17.50 4.68
N PHE A 147 1.92 -16.46 4.71
CA PHE A 147 3.18 -16.38 3.97
C PHE A 147 4.20 -17.45 4.41
N MET A 148 4.26 -17.78 5.71
CA MET A 148 5.11 -18.86 6.22
C MET A 148 4.67 -20.21 5.68
N TYR A 149 3.36 -20.51 5.62
CA TYR A 149 2.84 -21.72 4.98
C TYR A 149 3.09 -21.74 3.47
N PHE A 150 2.98 -20.58 2.80
CA PHE A 150 3.20 -20.48 1.36
C PHE A 150 4.63 -20.85 0.97
N ASN A 151 5.61 -20.41 1.75
CA ASN A 151 7.04 -20.63 1.47
C ASN A 151 7.63 -21.85 2.16
N GLY A 152 6.98 -22.39 3.19
CA GLY A 152 7.54 -23.47 4.01
C GLY A 152 8.59 -22.96 5.02
N PHE A 153 8.45 -21.72 5.53
CA PHE A 153 9.34 -21.17 6.54
C PHE A 153 8.91 -21.64 7.93
N TYR A 154 9.75 -22.41 8.61
CA TYR A 154 9.47 -23.07 9.88
C TYR A 154 8.30 -24.07 9.84
N LEU A 155 7.25 -23.76 9.09
CA LEU A 155 6.07 -24.60 8.87
C LEU A 155 6.25 -25.42 7.58
N GLU A 156 5.68 -26.63 7.53
CA GLU A 156 5.61 -27.38 6.28
C GLU A 156 4.82 -26.60 5.23
N LYS A 157 5.36 -26.49 4.00
CA LYS A 157 4.73 -25.78 2.90
C LYS A 157 3.34 -26.32 2.61
N ASN A 158 2.34 -25.45 2.67
CA ASN A 158 0.95 -25.82 2.44
C ASN A 158 0.18 -24.63 1.84
N LEU A 159 -0.01 -24.68 0.51
CA LEU A 159 -0.67 -23.59 -0.22
C LEU A 159 -2.14 -23.42 0.18
N LYS A 160 -2.83 -24.52 0.50
CA LYS A 160 -4.23 -24.45 0.95
C LYS A 160 -4.34 -23.71 2.28
N LYS A 161 -3.50 -24.09 3.27
CA LYS A 161 -3.46 -23.35 4.54
C LYS A 161 -3.05 -21.90 4.36
N ALA A 162 -2.09 -21.62 3.48
CA ALA A 162 -1.70 -20.25 3.17
C ALA A 162 -2.91 -19.42 2.73
N CYS A 163 -3.71 -19.94 1.79
CA CYS A 163 -4.92 -19.28 1.30
C CYS A 163 -5.97 -19.08 2.40
N GLU A 164 -6.17 -20.07 3.27
CA GLU A 164 -7.08 -19.96 4.43
C GLU A 164 -6.67 -18.83 5.38
N TYR A 165 -5.36 -18.64 5.62
CA TYR A 165 -4.84 -17.55 6.44
C TYR A 165 -4.94 -16.20 5.74
N TYR A 166 -4.66 -16.13 4.43
CA TYR A 166 -4.83 -14.90 3.66
C TYR A 166 -6.30 -14.45 3.66
N GLU A 167 -7.25 -15.37 3.47
CA GLU A 167 -8.67 -15.04 3.51
C GLU A 167 -9.12 -14.56 4.89
N LYS A 168 -8.64 -15.19 5.98
CA LYS A 168 -8.90 -14.69 7.35
C LYS A 168 -8.38 -13.27 7.54
N SER A 169 -7.19 -12.95 7.03
CA SER A 169 -6.61 -11.61 7.07
C SER A 169 -7.44 -10.62 6.24
N ALA A 170 -7.91 -11.03 5.05
CA ALA A 170 -8.79 -10.24 4.21
C ALA A 170 -10.15 -9.92 4.86
N ILE A 171 -10.73 -10.89 5.61
CA ILE A 171 -11.98 -10.69 6.37
C ILE A 171 -11.80 -9.59 7.43
N LEU A 172 -10.61 -9.50 8.03
CA LEU A 172 -10.24 -8.43 8.97
C LEU A 172 -9.78 -7.15 8.26
N ASP A 173 -10.17 -6.98 7.00
CA ASP A 173 -10.01 -5.76 6.23
C ASP A 173 -8.57 -5.37 5.88
N TYR A 174 -7.66 -6.33 5.80
CA TYR A 174 -6.27 -6.11 5.42
C TYR A 174 -6.06 -6.23 3.91
N GLY A 175 -5.66 -5.12 3.26
CA GLY A 175 -5.54 -5.04 1.80
C GLY A 175 -4.56 -6.06 1.19
N LEU A 176 -3.40 -6.30 1.81
CA LEU A 176 -2.45 -7.32 1.33
C LEU A 176 -3.00 -8.74 1.53
N GLY A 177 -3.74 -8.99 2.61
CA GLY A 177 -4.47 -10.24 2.81
C GLY A 177 -5.47 -10.50 1.69
N ALA A 178 -6.23 -9.46 1.31
CA ALA A 178 -7.16 -9.53 0.17
C ALA A 178 -6.43 -9.76 -1.15
N ALA A 179 -5.30 -9.08 -1.42
CA ALA A 179 -4.51 -9.29 -2.62
C ALA A 179 -3.96 -10.74 -2.72
N ASN A 180 -3.46 -11.27 -1.61
CA ASN A 180 -2.98 -12.66 -1.56
C ASN A 180 -4.13 -13.66 -1.74
N THR A 181 -5.31 -13.38 -1.18
CA THR A 181 -6.52 -14.19 -1.37
C THR A 181 -6.96 -14.17 -2.84
N ALA A 182 -6.93 -13.00 -3.48
CA ALA A 182 -7.21 -12.89 -4.92
C ALA A 182 -6.27 -13.81 -5.73
N ASN A 183 -4.97 -13.77 -5.45
CA ASN A 183 -3.99 -14.65 -6.10
C ASN A 183 -4.30 -16.14 -5.87
N CYS A 184 -4.77 -16.51 -4.67
CA CYS A 184 -5.19 -17.88 -4.39
C CYS A 184 -6.29 -18.36 -5.33
N TYR A 185 -7.32 -17.54 -5.57
CA TYR A 185 -8.41 -17.87 -6.47
C TYR A 185 -7.99 -17.82 -7.95
N TYR A 186 -7.09 -16.91 -8.32
CA TYR A 186 -6.55 -16.83 -9.67
C TYR A 186 -5.72 -18.07 -10.04
N GLU A 187 -4.81 -18.45 -9.16
CA GLU A 187 -3.89 -19.60 -9.37
C GLU A 187 -4.50 -20.95 -9.01
N GLY A 188 -5.54 -20.96 -8.14
CA GLY A 188 -6.15 -22.18 -7.63
C GLY A 188 -5.34 -22.85 -6.52
N TRP A 189 -4.50 -22.12 -5.79
CA TRP A 189 -3.65 -22.68 -4.71
C TRP A 189 -4.46 -23.26 -3.55
N GLY A 190 -5.66 -22.74 -3.29
CA GLY A 190 -6.60 -23.29 -2.31
C GLY A 190 -7.37 -24.51 -2.78
N GLY A 191 -7.16 -24.95 -4.02
CA GLY A 191 -7.82 -26.08 -4.66
C GLY A 191 -8.87 -25.71 -5.70
N ILE A 192 -9.33 -24.45 -5.75
CA ILE A 192 -10.38 -23.98 -6.67
C ILE A 192 -9.92 -22.68 -7.31
N LYS A 193 -10.00 -22.62 -8.66
CA LYS A 193 -9.94 -21.37 -9.42
C LYS A 193 -11.34 -20.77 -9.51
N ASP A 194 -11.45 -19.50 -9.13
CA ASP A 194 -12.72 -18.78 -9.11
C ASP A 194 -12.49 -17.33 -9.57
N LYS A 195 -12.99 -17.01 -10.76
CA LYS A 195 -12.76 -15.69 -11.36
C LYS A 195 -13.55 -14.59 -10.65
N ASP A 196 -14.74 -14.90 -10.15
CA ASP A 196 -15.58 -13.92 -9.48
C ASP A 196 -14.95 -13.55 -8.14
N LYS A 197 -14.52 -14.53 -7.35
CA LYS A 197 -13.78 -14.29 -6.11
C LYS A 197 -12.43 -13.61 -6.36
N TYR A 198 -11.75 -13.97 -7.46
CA TYR A 198 -10.53 -13.24 -7.85
C TYR A 198 -10.80 -11.75 -8.04
N PHE A 199 -11.91 -11.40 -8.70
CA PHE A 199 -12.31 -10.00 -8.88
C PHE A 199 -12.68 -9.35 -7.54
N ASP A 200 -13.56 -9.99 -6.75
CA ASP A 200 -14.04 -9.43 -5.48
C ASP A 200 -12.90 -9.11 -4.51
N TYR A 201 -11.97 -10.04 -4.32
CA TYR A 201 -10.81 -9.82 -3.45
C TYR A 201 -9.78 -8.85 -4.06
N SER A 202 -9.64 -8.82 -5.39
CA SER A 202 -8.82 -7.80 -6.06
C SER A 202 -9.39 -6.40 -5.87
N LEU A 203 -10.72 -6.25 -5.99
CA LEU A 203 -11.43 -4.99 -5.75
C LEU A 203 -11.27 -4.55 -4.28
N LYS A 204 -11.48 -5.47 -3.33
CA LYS A 204 -11.28 -5.19 -1.91
C LYS A 204 -9.86 -4.71 -1.62
N ALA A 205 -8.84 -5.32 -2.20
CA ALA A 205 -7.45 -4.87 -2.05
C ALA A 205 -7.20 -3.52 -2.72
N ALA A 206 -7.81 -3.27 -3.89
CA ALA A 206 -7.70 -2.00 -4.62
C ALA A 206 -8.32 -0.83 -3.84
N GLU A 207 -9.48 -1.05 -3.21
CA GLU A 207 -10.15 -0.09 -2.31
C GLU A 207 -9.29 0.24 -1.06
N LYS A 208 -8.40 -0.66 -0.66
CA LYS A 208 -7.38 -0.44 0.38
C LYS A 208 -6.07 0.14 -0.17
N ASN A 209 -6.10 0.79 -1.30
CA ASN A 209 -4.97 1.45 -1.95
C ASN A 209 -3.79 0.52 -2.29
N TYR A 210 -4.04 -0.80 -2.45
CA TYR A 210 -2.99 -1.71 -2.91
C TYR A 210 -2.79 -1.57 -4.42
N ALA A 211 -1.74 -0.85 -4.84
CA ALA A 211 -1.50 -0.46 -6.22
C ALA A 211 -1.51 -1.63 -7.23
N PRO A 212 -0.88 -2.80 -6.96
CA PRO A 212 -0.96 -3.94 -7.88
C PRO A 212 -2.39 -4.44 -8.10
N SER A 213 -3.26 -4.39 -7.08
CA SER A 213 -4.67 -4.77 -7.22
C SER A 213 -5.47 -3.72 -7.96
N GLN A 214 -5.22 -2.42 -7.75
CA GLN A 214 -5.80 -1.34 -8.54
C GLN A 214 -5.50 -1.52 -10.03
N PHE A 215 -4.24 -1.84 -10.37
CA PHE A 215 -3.83 -2.17 -11.73
C PHE A 215 -4.59 -3.40 -12.27
N ASN A 216 -4.67 -4.49 -11.50
CA ASN A 216 -5.35 -5.71 -11.93
C ASN A 216 -6.84 -5.47 -12.19
N VAL A 217 -7.53 -4.74 -11.30
CA VAL A 217 -8.95 -4.37 -11.47
C VAL A 217 -9.14 -3.52 -12.73
N ALA A 218 -8.24 -2.56 -12.99
CA ALA A 218 -8.26 -1.78 -14.22
C ALA A 218 -8.16 -2.65 -15.47
N VAL A 219 -7.26 -3.65 -15.46
CA VAL A 219 -7.10 -4.61 -16.56
C VAL A 219 -8.33 -5.47 -16.74
N MET A 220 -8.97 -5.93 -15.67
CA MET A 220 -10.22 -6.73 -15.74
C MET A 220 -11.35 -5.93 -16.40
N TYR A 221 -11.55 -4.67 -16.01
CA TYR A 221 -12.52 -3.79 -16.66
C TYR A 221 -12.18 -3.48 -18.12
N LYS A 222 -10.88 -3.30 -18.45
CA LYS A 222 -10.46 -3.10 -19.84
C LYS A 222 -10.78 -4.29 -20.73
N LYS A 223 -10.53 -5.50 -20.25
CA LYS A 223 -10.70 -6.73 -21.02
C LYS A 223 -12.14 -7.21 -21.10
N GLY A 224 -12.92 -7.06 -20.02
CA GLY A 224 -14.27 -7.62 -19.93
C GLY A 224 -14.29 -9.14 -19.81
N GLU A 225 -13.22 -9.77 -19.29
CA GLU A 225 -13.12 -11.24 -19.20
C GLU A 225 -13.71 -11.81 -17.89
N VAL A 226 -13.82 -11.00 -16.86
CA VAL A 226 -14.28 -11.37 -15.51
C VAL A 226 -15.51 -10.53 -15.13
N VAL A 227 -15.52 -9.28 -15.52
CA VAL A 227 -16.61 -8.31 -15.32
C VAL A 227 -16.94 -7.64 -16.65
N ASP A 228 -18.10 -7.01 -16.77
CA ASP A 228 -18.47 -6.28 -17.96
C ASP A 228 -17.42 -5.24 -18.33
N LYS A 229 -17.08 -5.19 -19.63
CA LYS A 229 -16.08 -4.25 -20.14
C LYS A 229 -16.52 -2.81 -19.88
N SER A 230 -15.63 -2.05 -19.21
CA SER A 230 -15.83 -0.62 -18.97
C SER A 230 -14.49 0.10 -19.04
N ILE A 231 -14.24 0.84 -20.11
CA ILE A 231 -13.02 1.64 -20.23
C ILE A 231 -13.03 2.78 -19.21
N GLU A 232 -14.16 3.36 -18.89
CA GLU A 232 -14.30 4.40 -17.87
C GLU A 232 -13.81 3.91 -16.51
N LYS A 233 -14.30 2.75 -16.03
CA LYS A 233 -13.84 2.13 -14.78
C LYS A 233 -12.36 1.72 -14.85
N SER A 234 -11.89 1.25 -16.01
CA SER A 234 -10.48 0.94 -16.22
C SER A 234 -9.58 2.18 -16.05
N VAL A 235 -9.96 3.31 -16.65
CA VAL A 235 -9.23 4.59 -16.53
C VAL A 235 -9.21 5.05 -15.09
N TYR A 236 -10.35 4.99 -14.38
CA TYR A 236 -10.41 5.34 -12.96
C TYR A 236 -9.40 4.53 -12.13
N TRP A 237 -9.41 3.21 -12.26
CA TRP A 237 -8.51 2.35 -11.49
C TRP A 237 -7.04 2.48 -11.92
N TYR A 238 -6.74 2.74 -13.21
CA TYR A 238 -5.39 3.09 -13.63
C TYR A 238 -4.91 4.38 -12.98
N LYS A 239 -5.74 5.43 -12.93
CA LYS A 239 -5.39 6.70 -12.25
C LYS A 239 -5.10 6.45 -10.77
N LYS A 240 -5.94 5.69 -10.06
CA LYS A 240 -5.68 5.32 -8.64
C LYS A 240 -4.37 4.54 -8.47
N ALA A 241 -4.06 3.61 -9.35
CA ALA A 241 -2.79 2.88 -9.32
C ALA A 241 -1.58 3.80 -9.59
N ILE A 242 -1.74 4.81 -10.46
CA ILE A 242 -0.70 5.83 -10.76
C ILE A 242 -0.44 6.70 -9.53
N GLU A 243 -1.47 7.13 -8.80
CA GLU A 243 -1.33 7.86 -7.52
C GLU A 243 -0.46 7.07 -6.52
N ASN A 244 -0.54 5.73 -6.57
CA ASN A 244 0.29 4.82 -5.78
C ASN A 244 1.56 4.34 -6.53
N SER A 245 2.01 5.10 -7.53
CA SER A 245 3.27 4.90 -8.28
C SER A 245 3.37 3.54 -8.99
N GLU A 246 2.26 2.96 -9.48
CA GLU A 246 2.27 1.71 -10.26
C GLU A 246 2.65 1.99 -11.74
N PRO A 247 3.86 1.60 -12.19
CA PRO A 247 4.35 1.99 -13.51
C PRO A 247 3.58 1.35 -14.66
N ARG A 248 3.07 0.12 -14.48
CA ARG A 248 2.29 -0.58 -15.51
C ARG A 248 0.95 0.11 -15.77
N ALA A 249 0.36 0.72 -14.73
CA ALA A 249 -0.87 1.48 -14.87
C ALA A 249 -0.67 2.73 -15.73
N ALA A 250 0.39 3.48 -15.47
CA ALA A 250 0.75 4.64 -16.28
C ALA A 250 1.01 4.25 -17.75
N TYR A 251 1.75 3.18 -17.99
CA TYR A 251 2.00 2.68 -19.34
C TYR A 251 0.70 2.27 -20.07
N ASN A 252 -0.18 1.53 -19.39
CA ASN A 252 -1.42 1.07 -20.02
C ASN A 252 -2.40 2.23 -20.29
N LEU A 253 -2.49 3.20 -19.37
CA LEU A 253 -3.31 4.39 -19.57
C LEU A 253 -2.76 5.24 -20.72
N ALA A 254 -1.44 5.41 -20.82
CA ALA A 254 -0.79 6.04 -21.97
C ALA A 254 -1.17 5.37 -23.29
N SER A 255 -1.18 4.02 -23.33
CA SER A 255 -1.56 3.26 -24.53
C SER A 255 -3.02 3.46 -24.91
N LEU A 256 -3.95 3.65 -23.94
CA LEU A 256 -5.34 3.98 -24.23
C LEU A 256 -5.46 5.33 -24.95
N TYR A 257 -4.77 6.37 -24.44
CA TYR A 257 -4.79 7.70 -25.05
C TYR A 257 -4.04 7.71 -26.40
N GLU A 258 -2.89 7.00 -26.54
CA GLU A 258 -2.17 6.87 -27.81
C GLU A 258 -3.04 6.31 -28.92
N LYS A 259 -3.89 5.34 -28.61
CA LYS A 259 -4.74 4.62 -29.58
C LYS A 259 -6.15 5.18 -29.73
N GLY A 260 -6.60 6.00 -28.79
CA GLY A 260 -8.02 6.37 -28.69
C GLY A 260 -8.92 5.20 -28.34
N GLU A 261 -8.44 4.21 -27.56
CA GLU A 261 -9.19 3.00 -27.21
C GLU A 261 -10.18 3.28 -26.07
N GLY A 262 -11.41 3.65 -26.43
CA GLY A 262 -12.48 3.98 -25.48
C GLY A 262 -12.33 5.33 -24.78
N VAL A 263 -11.32 6.09 -25.17
CA VAL A 263 -11.08 7.49 -24.79
C VAL A 263 -10.77 8.29 -26.07
N LYS A 264 -10.93 9.62 -26.06
CA LYS A 264 -10.47 10.44 -27.16
C LYS A 264 -8.95 10.29 -27.31
N GLN A 265 -8.48 10.05 -28.54
CA GLN A 265 -7.03 10.00 -28.81
C GLN A 265 -6.35 11.32 -28.40
N ASP A 266 -5.26 11.21 -27.64
CA ASP A 266 -4.53 12.36 -27.13
C ASP A 266 -3.04 11.97 -26.95
N PHE A 267 -2.19 12.48 -27.82
CA PHE A 267 -0.76 12.17 -27.80
C PHE A 267 -0.02 12.88 -26.66
N ASP A 268 -0.49 14.06 -26.22
CA ASP A 268 0.13 14.79 -25.13
C ASP A 268 -0.13 14.09 -23.79
N LEU A 269 -1.37 13.64 -23.54
CA LEU A 269 -1.68 12.79 -22.38
C LEU A 269 -0.94 11.46 -22.45
N ALA A 270 -0.85 10.82 -23.63
CA ALA A 270 -0.10 9.58 -23.78
C ALA A 270 1.37 9.79 -23.43
N TYR A 271 1.98 10.86 -23.91
CA TYR A 271 3.39 11.21 -23.61
C TYR A 271 3.59 11.46 -22.10
N ALA A 272 2.69 12.22 -21.46
CA ALA A 272 2.76 12.49 -20.02
C ALA A 272 2.68 11.20 -19.18
N TYR A 273 1.76 10.30 -19.51
CA TYR A 273 1.65 9.02 -18.78
C TYR A 273 2.80 8.06 -19.08
N TYR A 274 3.37 8.02 -20.29
CA TYR A 274 4.61 7.27 -20.56
C TYR A 274 5.79 7.86 -19.79
N THR A 275 5.85 9.19 -19.62
CA THR A 275 6.87 9.84 -18.77
C THR A 275 6.77 9.36 -17.34
N LEU A 276 5.56 9.36 -16.76
CA LEU A 276 5.32 8.82 -15.41
C LEU A 276 5.73 7.33 -15.32
N ALA A 277 5.36 6.51 -16.29
CA ALA A 277 5.73 5.11 -16.30
C ALA A 277 7.26 4.91 -16.24
N LYS A 278 8.01 5.71 -17.01
CA LYS A 278 9.48 5.71 -16.98
C LYS A 278 10.03 6.19 -15.63
N GLU A 279 9.50 7.27 -15.09
CA GLU A 279 9.92 7.81 -13.79
C GLU A 279 9.67 6.83 -12.65
N PHE A 280 8.59 6.01 -12.74
CA PHE A 280 8.30 4.94 -11.79
C PHE A 280 9.13 3.67 -12.05
N GLY A 281 10.09 3.71 -13.00
CA GLY A 281 11.05 2.64 -13.25
C GLY A 281 10.68 1.65 -14.36
N LEU A 282 9.73 1.97 -15.24
CA LEU A 282 9.39 1.13 -16.39
C LEU A 282 10.15 1.57 -17.65
N ASP A 283 11.37 1.07 -17.82
CA ASP A 283 12.29 1.46 -18.91
C ASP A 283 11.71 1.28 -20.32
N VAL A 284 10.81 0.31 -20.54
CA VAL A 284 10.16 0.08 -21.83
C VAL A 284 9.37 1.31 -22.33
N ALA A 285 8.95 2.19 -21.42
CA ALA A 285 8.25 3.43 -21.76
C ALA A 285 9.15 4.40 -22.57
N GLN A 286 10.49 4.33 -22.41
CA GLN A 286 11.43 5.18 -23.18
C GLN A 286 11.25 5.04 -24.68
N LYS A 287 11.04 3.82 -25.18
CA LYS A 287 10.79 3.59 -26.60
C LYS A 287 9.54 4.31 -27.08
N LYS A 288 8.47 4.27 -26.29
CA LYS A 288 7.20 4.96 -26.59
C LYS A 288 7.35 6.48 -26.61
N LEU A 289 8.13 7.03 -25.69
CA LEU A 289 8.42 8.47 -25.66
C LEU A 289 9.14 8.91 -26.94
N LEU A 290 10.11 8.13 -27.44
CA LEU A 290 10.80 8.44 -28.71
C LEU A 290 9.87 8.34 -29.93
N GLU A 291 8.94 7.37 -29.96
CA GLU A 291 7.96 7.23 -31.04
C GLU A 291 6.96 8.39 -31.09
N LEU A 292 6.66 9.02 -29.95
CA LEU A 292 5.72 10.14 -29.84
C LEU A 292 6.40 11.52 -29.94
N ASP A 293 7.70 11.59 -29.91
CA ASP A 293 8.49 12.83 -29.81
C ASP A 293 8.12 13.90 -30.85
N SER A 294 7.83 13.49 -32.08
CA SER A 294 7.45 14.38 -33.19
C SER A 294 5.94 14.72 -33.21
N LYS A 295 5.14 14.14 -32.32
CA LYS A 295 3.67 14.27 -32.29
C LYS A 295 3.17 15.17 -31.15
N VAL A 296 4.07 15.62 -30.28
CA VAL A 296 3.73 16.34 -29.05
C VAL A 296 4.48 17.66 -28.94
N VAL A 297 3.88 18.64 -28.28
CA VAL A 297 4.52 19.89 -27.90
C VAL A 297 4.86 19.82 -26.42
N LYS A 298 6.11 19.39 -26.12
CA LYS A 298 6.54 19.07 -24.73
C LYS A 298 6.40 20.24 -23.76
N GLU A 299 6.56 21.48 -24.25
CA GLU A 299 6.43 22.70 -23.47
C GLU A 299 5.02 22.90 -22.89
N ASN A 300 4.03 22.28 -23.52
CA ASN A 300 2.63 22.33 -23.08
C ASN A 300 2.31 21.29 -22.00
N ILE A 301 3.21 20.33 -21.75
CA ILE A 301 2.94 19.21 -20.85
C ILE A 301 3.56 19.49 -19.48
N ARG A 302 2.73 19.59 -18.43
CA ARG A 302 3.18 19.73 -17.05
C ARG A 302 2.67 18.57 -16.20
N ILE A 303 3.57 17.93 -15.51
CA ILE A 303 3.26 16.88 -14.52
C ILE A 303 3.49 17.49 -13.13
N LEU A 304 2.40 17.72 -12.40
CA LEU A 304 2.43 18.28 -11.06
C LEU A 304 2.27 17.13 -10.04
N LYS A 305 3.18 17.06 -9.08
CA LYS A 305 3.20 16.04 -8.02
C LYS A 305 3.11 16.74 -6.66
N ASN A 306 1.97 16.60 -5.98
CA ASN A 306 1.73 17.12 -4.65
C ASN A 306 1.46 15.94 -3.69
N GLY A 307 2.55 15.39 -3.09
CA GLY A 307 2.44 14.15 -2.31
C GLY A 307 2.01 12.99 -3.21
N ASP A 308 0.93 12.31 -2.82
CA ASP A 308 0.36 11.19 -3.57
C ASP A 308 -0.56 11.65 -4.72
N ASN A 309 -0.82 12.96 -4.84
CA ASN A 309 -1.67 13.53 -5.90
C ASN A 309 -0.84 13.87 -7.13
N ILE A 310 -1.16 13.25 -8.27
CA ILE A 310 -0.52 13.48 -9.57
C ILE A 310 -1.54 14.14 -10.50
N GLN A 311 -1.21 15.35 -10.96
CA GLN A 311 -2.02 16.08 -11.93
C GLN A 311 -1.21 16.29 -13.21
N ILE A 312 -1.85 16.07 -14.35
CA ILE A 312 -1.30 16.37 -15.67
C ILE A 312 -2.05 17.59 -16.21
N ALA A 313 -1.32 18.66 -16.46
CA ALA A 313 -1.84 19.84 -17.13
C ALA A 313 -1.30 19.87 -18.56
N ILE A 314 -2.20 20.03 -19.53
CA ILE A 314 -1.87 20.29 -20.93
C ILE A 314 -2.25 21.74 -21.20
N ASP A 315 -1.27 22.59 -21.44
CA ASP A 315 -1.47 24.02 -21.77
C ASP A 315 -1.90 24.16 -23.24
N ASP A 316 -3.03 23.54 -23.61
CA ASP A 316 -3.69 23.76 -24.90
C ASP A 316 -4.93 24.63 -24.69
N PRO A 317 -5.07 25.77 -25.38
CA PRO A 317 -6.25 26.64 -25.27
C PRO A 317 -7.58 25.96 -25.60
N SER A 318 -7.54 24.78 -26.26
CA SER A 318 -8.70 23.95 -26.60
C SER A 318 -9.01 22.84 -25.58
N SER A 319 -8.11 22.58 -24.65
CA SER A 319 -8.28 21.52 -23.65
C SER A 319 -9.13 21.97 -22.47
N LYS A 320 -10.33 21.38 -22.32
CA LYS A 320 -11.07 21.44 -21.06
C LYS A 320 -10.47 20.43 -20.08
N TRP A 321 -10.20 20.87 -18.86
CA TRP A 321 -9.72 20.01 -17.76
C TRP A 321 -10.65 18.83 -17.55
N GLU A 322 -10.19 17.61 -17.79
CA GLU A 322 -10.86 16.40 -17.33
C GLU A 322 -10.22 15.94 -16.02
N ILE A 323 -10.56 16.64 -14.94
CA ILE A 323 -10.41 16.06 -13.60
C ILE A 323 -11.67 15.25 -13.38
N MET A 324 -11.60 13.93 -13.46
CA MET A 324 -12.69 13.10 -12.97
C MET A 324 -12.52 12.99 -11.46
N ASP A 325 -13.30 13.81 -10.72
CA ASP A 325 -13.36 13.82 -9.29
C ASP A 325 -13.91 12.46 -8.78
N GLU A 326 -13.37 11.99 -7.66
CA GLU A 326 -13.84 10.79 -6.98
C GLU A 326 -15.35 10.84 -6.68
N GLU A 327 -15.87 12.03 -6.33
CA GLU A 327 -17.30 12.27 -6.13
C GLU A 327 -18.15 12.00 -7.38
N ASP A 328 -17.68 12.36 -8.56
CA ASP A 328 -18.41 12.13 -9.81
C ASP A 328 -18.44 10.65 -10.19
N TYR A 329 -17.36 9.91 -9.93
CA TYR A 329 -17.31 8.46 -10.11
C TYR A 329 -18.27 7.75 -9.14
N LEU A 330 -18.27 8.11 -7.87
CA LEU A 330 -19.12 7.50 -6.83
C LEU A 330 -20.61 7.83 -7.06
N LYS A 331 -20.94 9.07 -7.45
CA LYS A 331 -22.32 9.47 -7.79
C LYS A 331 -22.88 8.71 -8.99
N LYS A 332 -22.05 8.45 -10.03
CA LYS A 332 -22.48 7.69 -11.22
C LYS A 332 -22.62 6.19 -10.98
N ASN A 333 -21.94 5.62 -9.99
CA ASN A 333 -21.89 4.18 -9.76
C ASN A 333 -22.63 3.71 -8.50
N GLY A 334 -23.43 4.58 -7.86
CA GLY A 334 -24.42 4.21 -6.84
C GLY A 334 -23.86 3.77 -5.50
N ARG A 335 -22.76 4.37 -5.04
CA ARG A 335 -22.23 4.25 -3.68
C ARG A 335 -22.21 5.58 -2.93
#